data_65d0ca438fed6f1a06a9946995b8794d
#
_entry.id   65d0ca438fed6f1a06a9946995b8794d
#
_cell.length_a   1.000
_cell.length_b   1.000
_cell.length_c   1.000
_cell.angle_alpha   90.00
_cell.angle_beta   90.00
_cell.angle_gamma   90.00
#
_symmetry.space_group_name_H-M   'P 1'
#
loop_
_entity.id
_entity.type
_entity.pdbx_description
1 polymer ?
#
loop_
_entity_poly.entity_id
_entity_poly.type
_entity_poly.pdbx_seq_one_letter_code
_entity_poly.pdbx_strand_id
1 'polypeptide(L)'
;RPSTGPRPGRPRTGCPSRAPPRGGGGGARAAPAPQPGVSDLPALVEQMREAGLPARLATEGEPRALPAGVDLAAYRLVQEGLTNSLRHAGARARAEVTLRYGPRELEVGVADDGRGAAQEELSGTSGHGLVGIRERVALYGGILSVGPLAGGGFEVRAKFPLKDGQ
;
A
#
# COMPACT_ATOMS: atom_id res chain seq x y z
N ARG A 1 0.63 58.06 68.83
CA ARG A 1 -0.83 57.96 68.64
C ARG A 1 -1.29 59.09 67.73
N PRO A 2 -2.45 58.95 67.13
CA PRO A 2 -2.79 58.38 65.84
C PRO A 2 -3.34 59.48 64.90
N SER A 3 -3.57 59.17 63.67
CA SER A 3 -4.72 59.82 62.98
C SER A 3 -4.87 59.23 61.58
N THR A 4 -5.82 58.50 61.46
CA THR A 4 -6.95 58.36 60.58
C THR A 4 -7.08 59.48 59.50
N GLY A 5 -7.09 59.08 58.28
CA GLY A 5 -7.55 59.90 57.17
C GLY A 5 -8.12 59.01 56.06
N PRO A 6 -9.22 59.39 55.39
CA PRO A 6 -10.09 58.50 54.67
C PRO A 6 -9.70 58.30 53.19
N ARG A 7 -10.09 57.17 52.71
CA ARG A 7 -10.05 56.78 51.27
C ARG A 7 -11.06 57.58 50.46
N PRO A 8 -10.73 57.90 49.22
CA PRO A 8 -11.75 58.02 48.19
C PRO A 8 -11.55 57.11 47.01
N GLY A 9 -12.62 56.47 46.66
CA GLY A 9 -13.23 56.37 45.36
C GLY A 9 -12.52 55.66 44.22
N ARG A 10 -13.00 54.45 43.94
CA ARG A 10 -12.80 53.80 42.62
C ARG A 10 -13.70 54.44 41.58
N PRO A 11 -13.23 54.63 40.35
CA PRO A 11 -14.09 54.55 39.20
C PRO A 11 -14.00 53.17 38.56
N ARG A 12 -15.14 52.53 38.41
CA ARG A 12 -15.37 51.39 37.55
C ARG A 12 -15.36 51.90 36.13
N THR A 13 -14.41 51.49 35.32
CA THR A 13 -14.52 51.58 33.87
C THR A 13 -14.58 50.15 33.32
N GLY A 14 -15.66 49.94 32.62
CA GLY A 14 -16.05 48.67 32.04
C GLY A 14 -15.04 48.16 31.00
N CYS A 15 -14.73 46.91 31.06
CA CYS A 15 -14.17 46.20 29.95
C CYS A 15 -15.27 45.94 28.90
N PRO A 16 -15.07 46.31 27.65
CA PRO A 16 -15.86 45.73 26.59
C PRO A 16 -15.33 44.31 26.34
N SER A 17 -16.18 43.36 26.61
CA SER A 17 -16.03 41.99 26.21
C SER A 17 -15.94 41.92 24.68
N ARG A 18 -14.72 41.77 24.19
CA ARG A 18 -14.47 41.48 22.78
C ARG A 18 -14.53 39.98 22.62
N ALA A 19 -15.67 39.48 22.19
CA ALA A 19 -15.80 38.10 21.73
C ALA A 19 -14.76 37.81 20.64
N PRO A 20 -14.09 36.69 20.67
CA PRO A 20 -13.20 36.29 19.56
C PRO A 20 -14.05 35.99 18.32
N PRO A 21 -13.58 36.37 17.14
CA PRO A 21 -14.27 36.00 15.91
C PRO A 21 -14.28 34.48 15.81
N ARG A 22 -15.46 33.90 15.64
CA ARG A 22 -15.63 32.55 15.21
C ARG A 22 -15.07 32.46 13.80
N GLY A 23 -13.80 32.12 13.72
CA GLY A 23 -13.16 31.71 12.50
C GLY A 23 -13.78 30.39 12.08
N GLY A 24 -14.67 30.42 11.11
CA GLY A 24 -15.09 29.26 10.37
C GLY A 24 -13.90 28.73 9.60
N GLY A 25 -13.11 27.88 10.24
CA GLY A 25 -12.14 27.06 9.57
C GLY A 25 -12.90 25.98 8.81
N GLY A 26 -13.32 26.29 7.59
CA GLY A 26 -13.63 25.27 6.61
C GLY A 26 -12.32 24.52 6.35
N GLY A 27 -12.07 23.47 7.12
CA GLY A 27 -11.02 22.52 6.81
C GLY A 27 -11.35 21.94 5.44
N ALA A 28 -10.72 22.47 4.41
CA ALA A 28 -10.67 21.79 3.14
C ALA A 28 -10.10 20.39 3.44
N ARG A 29 -10.94 19.38 3.40
CA ARG A 29 -10.49 17.99 3.43
C ARG A 29 -9.55 17.86 2.27
N ALA A 30 -8.26 17.66 2.57
CA ALA A 30 -7.29 17.31 1.54
C ALA A 30 -7.87 16.12 0.78
N ALA A 31 -7.92 16.21 -0.54
CA ALA A 31 -8.34 15.10 -1.38
C ALA A 31 -7.45 13.88 -1.00
N PRO A 32 -8.03 12.67 -0.82
CA PRO A 32 -7.24 11.49 -0.53
C PRO A 32 -6.21 11.32 -1.65
N ALA A 33 -4.97 10.96 -1.28
CA ALA A 33 -3.94 10.65 -2.25
C ALA A 33 -4.46 9.58 -3.22
N PRO A 34 -4.17 9.67 -4.54
CA PRO A 34 -4.59 8.66 -5.49
C PRO A 34 -4.05 7.30 -5.06
N GLN A 35 -4.88 6.26 -5.18
CA GLN A 35 -4.47 4.89 -4.87
C GLN A 35 -3.40 4.41 -5.86
N PRO A 36 -2.38 3.69 -5.40
CA PRO A 36 -1.38 3.13 -6.30
C PRO A 36 -2.00 2.04 -7.19
N GLY A 37 -1.44 1.88 -8.36
CA GLY A 37 -1.86 0.89 -9.34
C GLY A 37 -0.68 0.28 -10.09
N VAL A 38 -0.97 -0.52 -11.11
CA VAL A 38 0.06 -1.19 -11.91
C VAL A 38 0.99 -0.22 -12.63
N SER A 39 0.56 1.00 -12.88
CA SER A 39 1.40 2.06 -13.45
C SER A 39 2.54 2.50 -12.52
N ASP A 40 2.42 2.23 -11.23
CA ASP A 40 3.44 2.54 -10.21
C ASP A 40 4.43 1.39 -9.99
N LEU A 41 4.23 0.24 -10.64
CA LEU A 41 5.11 -0.92 -10.50
C LEU A 41 6.57 -0.65 -10.90
N PRO A 42 6.87 0.11 -11.97
CA PRO A 42 8.26 0.44 -12.28
C PRO A 42 8.99 1.15 -11.13
N ALA A 43 8.33 2.11 -10.48
CA ALA A 43 8.89 2.82 -9.33
C ALA A 43 9.09 1.90 -8.12
N LEU A 44 8.14 0.99 -7.88
CA LEU A 44 8.23 0.00 -6.81
C LEU A 44 9.41 -0.96 -7.04
N VAL A 45 9.58 -1.45 -8.27
CA VAL A 45 10.72 -2.32 -8.63
C VAL A 45 12.05 -1.61 -8.41
N GLU A 46 12.14 -0.32 -8.76
CA GLU A 46 13.35 0.46 -8.53
C GLU A 46 13.64 0.64 -7.03
N GLN A 47 12.63 0.90 -6.21
CA GLN A 47 12.79 0.93 -4.75
C GLN A 47 13.33 -0.38 -4.19
N MET A 48 12.91 -1.52 -4.72
CA MET A 48 13.42 -2.83 -4.30
C MET A 48 14.87 -3.03 -4.70
N ARG A 49 15.28 -2.56 -5.88
CA ARG A 49 16.68 -2.57 -6.31
C ARG A 49 17.55 -1.73 -5.39
N GLU A 50 17.11 -0.54 -5.03
CA GLU A 50 17.81 0.34 -4.08
C GLU A 50 17.90 -0.29 -2.69
N ALA A 51 16.91 -1.08 -2.28
CA ALA A 51 16.91 -1.82 -1.01
C ALA A 51 17.79 -3.09 -1.03
N GLY A 52 18.37 -3.43 -2.18
CA GLY A 52 19.30 -4.56 -2.31
C GLY A 52 18.71 -5.82 -2.92
N LEU A 53 17.47 -5.81 -3.41
CA LEU A 53 16.85 -6.91 -4.14
C LEU A 53 16.89 -6.61 -5.65
N PRO A 54 17.74 -7.28 -6.44
CA PRO A 54 17.67 -7.19 -7.88
C PRO A 54 16.31 -7.68 -8.36
N ALA A 55 15.54 -6.80 -8.99
CA ALA A 55 14.20 -7.08 -9.44
C ALA A 55 13.99 -6.56 -10.86
N ARG A 56 13.14 -7.22 -11.62
CA ARG A 56 12.74 -6.76 -12.95
C ARG A 56 11.22 -6.89 -13.12
N LEU A 57 10.68 -6.05 -14.00
CA LEU A 57 9.28 -6.08 -14.40
C LEU A 57 9.20 -6.50 -15.85
N ALA A 58 8.45 -7.56 -16.13
CA ALA A 58 8.09 -8.01 -17.47
C ALA A 58 6.60 -7.78 -17.68
N THR A 59 6.27 -7.07 -18.76
CA THR A 59 4.87 -6.83 -19.16
C THR A 59 4.62 -7.51 -20.49
N GLU A 60 3.57 -8.32 -20.55
CA GLU A 60 3.13 -9.05 -21.72
C GLU A 60 1.69 -8.66 -22.10
N GLY A 61 1.40 -8.65 -23.38
CA GLY A 61 0.10 -8.21 -23.89
C GLY A 61 -0.02 -6.69 -23.97
N GLU A 62 -1.19 -6.23 -24.41
CA GLU A 62 -1.46 -4.79 -24.51
C GLU A 62 -2.01 -4.25 -23.17
N PRO A 63 -1.32 -3.26 -22.56
CA PRO A 63 -1.83 -2.61 -21.39
C PRO A 63 -3.18 -1.96 -21.64
N ARG A 64 -4.10 -2.14 -20.71
CA ARG A 64 -5.43 -1.53 -20.76
C ARG A 64 -5.85 -1.01 -19.40
N ALA A 65 -6.84 -0.14 -19.37
CA ALA A 65 -7.42 0.35 -18.13
C ALA A 65 -7.98 -0.82 -17.31
N LEU A 66 -7.69 -0.82 -16.03
CA LEU A 66 -8.14 -1.82 -15.08
C LEU A 66 -9.21 -1.22 -14.16
N PRO A 67 -10.18 -2.01 -13.69
CA PRO A 67 -11.02 -1.58 -12.58
C PRO A 67 -10.16 -1.17 -11.39
N ALA A 68 -10.50 -0.06 -10.73
CA ALA A 68 -9.69 0.52 -9.66
C ALA A 68 -9.33 -0.47 -8.54
N GLY A 69 -10.26 -1.36 -8.20
CA GLY A 69 -10.02 -2.39 -7.20
C GLY A 69 -9.02 -3.46 -7.64
N VAL A 70 -9.07 -3.88 -8.90
CA VAL A 70 -8.12 -4.84 -9.48
C VAL A 70 -6.73 -4.20 -9.59
N ASP A 71 -6.68 -2.95 -10.04
CA ASP A 71 -5.44 -2.18 -10.16
C ASP A 71 -4.70 -2.07 -8.83
N LEU A 72 -5.42 -1.70 -7.77
CA LEU A 72 -4.88 -1.65 -6.41
C LEU A 72 -4.49 -3.03 -5.89
N ALA A 73 -5.32 -4.05 -6.11
CA ALA A 73 -5.04 -5.41 -5.63
C ALA A 73 -3.79 -5.98 -6.31
N ALA A 74 -3.62 -5.75 -7.61
CA ALA A 74 -2.43 -6.14 -8.36
C ALA A 74 -1.16 -5.45 -7.80
N TYR A 75 -1.22 -4.14 -7.56
CA TYR A 75 -0.11 -3.41 -6.95
C TYR A 75 0.26 -3.97 -5.57
N ARG A 76 -0.73 -4.21 -4.71
CA ARG A 76 -0.49 -4.73 -3.35
C ARG A 76 0.08 -6.14 -3.35
N LEU A 77 -0.34 -6.99 -4.28
CA LEU A 77 0.24 -8.31 -4.46
C LEU A 77 1.74 -8.22 -4.78
N VAL A 78 2.10 -7.37 -5.73
CA VAL A 78 3.50 -7.18 -6.12
C VAL A 78 4.31 -6.59 -4.96
N GLN A 79 3.77 -5.60 -4.27
CA GLN A 79 4.41 -4.98 -3.11
C GLN A 79 4.71 -6.03 -2.02
N GLU A 80 3.74 -6.85 -1.67
CA GLU A 80 3.91 -7.88 -0.65
C GLU A 80 4.86 -8.99 -1.11
N GLY A 81 4.72 -9.44 -2.37
CA GLY A 81 5.60 -10.46 -2.94
C GLY A 81 7.06 -10.01 -2.97
N LEU A 82 7.34 -8.79 -3.40
CA LEU A 82 8.70 -8.23 -3.41
C LEU A 82 9.25 -8.02 -1.99
N THR A 83 8.40 -7.57 -1.06
CA THR A 83 8.79 -7.40 0.35
C THR A 83 9.16 -8.75 0.97
N ASN A 84 8.40 -9.79 0.69
CA ASN A 84 8.70 -11.14 1.15
C ASN A 84 10.00 -11.66 0.55
N SER A 85 10.22 -11.46 -0.74
CA SER A 85 11.48 -11.84 -1.40
C SER A 85 12.67 -11.10 -0.79
N LEU A 86 12.55 -9.80 -0.51
CA LEU A 86 13.61 -9.01 0.13
C LEU A 86 13.97 -9.55 1.52
N ARG A 87 12.98 -10.00 2.28
CA ARG A 87 13.18 -10.47 3.66
C ARG A 87 13.69 -11.91 3.73
N HIS A 88 13.25 -12.78 2.83
CA HIS A 88 13.33 -14.24 3.02
C HIS A 88 14.07 -15.00 1.93
N ALA A 89 14.23 -14.41 0.75
CA ALA A 89 14.83 -15.12 -0.37
C ALA A 89 16.36 -15.28 -0.28
N GLY A 90 17.02 -14.51 0.58
CA GLY A 90 18.46 -14.56 0.80
C GLY A 90 19.24 -13.50 0.00
N ALA A 91 20.52 -13.32 0.36
CA ALA A 91 21.35 -12.19 -0.11
C ALA A 91 21.66 -12.19 -1.62
N ARG A 92 21.50 -13.33 -2.30
CA ARG A 92 21.78 -13.47 -3.74
C ARG A 92 20.52 -13.65 -4.58
N ALA A 93 19.36 -13.59 -3.97
CA ALA A 93 18.10 -13.77 -4.67
C ALA A 93 17.80 -12.61 -5.62
N ARG A 94 17.13 -12.96 -6.70
CA ARG A 94 16.58 -12.03 -7.68
C ARG A 94 15.09 -12.26 -7.75
N ALA A 95 14.34 -11.19 -8.00
CA ALA A 95 12.91 -11.26 -8.16
C ALA A 95 12.50 -10.86 -9.57
N GLU A 96 11.44 -11.46 -10.06
CA GLU A 96 10.80 -11.11 -11.31
C GLU A 96 9.31 -10.84 -11.06
N VAL A 97 8.87 -9.67 -11.51
CA VAL A 97 7.47 -9.29 -11.53
C VAL A 97 6.95 -9.51 -12.94
N THR A 98 5.88 -10.26 -13.09
CA THR A 98 5.22 -10.49 -14.38
C THR A 98 3.83 -9.88 -14.36
N LEU A 99 3.52 -9.10 -15.38
CA LEU A 99 2.21 -8.52 -15.61
C LEU A 99 1.75 -8.94 -17.01
N ARG A 100 0.74 -9.79 -17.11
CA ARG A 100 0.24 -10.31 -18.38
C ARG A 100 -1.20 -9.91 -18.61
N TYR A 101 -1.44 -9.15 -19.66
CA TYR A 101 -2.76 -8.73 -20.10
C TYR A 101 -3.34 -9.73 -21.09
N GLY A 102 -4.25 -10.56 -20.64
CA GLY A 102 -5.02 -11.46 -21.49
C GLY A 102 -6.32 -10.82 -21.99
N PRO A 103 -7.04 -11.51 -22.90
CA PRO A 103 -8.29 -10.98 -23.45
C PRO A 103 -9.35 -10.71 -22.39
N ARG A 104 -9.46 -11.57 -21.38
CA ARG A 104 -10.45 -11.52 -20.32
C ARG A 104 -9.88 -11.66 -18.91
N GLU A 105 -8.59 -11.57 -18.78
CA GLU A 105 -7.93 -11.71 -17.48
C GLU A 105 -6.67 -10.85 -17.41
N LEU A 106 -6.33 -10.47 -16.19
CA LEU A 106 -5.01 -9.96 -15.84
C LEU A 106 -4.32 -11.01 -14.95
N GLU A 107 -3.13 -11.43 -15.36
CA GLU A 107 -2.28 -12.27 -14.53
C GLU A 107 -1.13 -11.42 -13.98
N VAL A 108 -0.93 -11.49 -12.68
CA VAL A 108 0.13 -10.77 -11.96
C VAL A 108 0.88 -11.76 -11.12
N GLY A 109 2.21 -11.77 -11.22
CA GLY A 109 3.06 -12.67 -10.47
C GLY A 109 4.32 -12.01 -9.95
N VAL A 110 4.81 -12.51 -8.84
CA VAL A 110 6.14 -12.23 -8.30
C VAL A 110 6.80 -13.57 -8.02
N ALA A 111 7.94 -13.80 -8.63
CA ALA A 111 8.75 -14.99 -8.42
C ALA A 111 10.15 -14.59 -7.98
N ASP A 112 10.75 -15.32 -7.07
CA ASP A 112 12.16 -15.21 -6.74
C ASP A 112 12.88 -16.53 -6.93
N ASP A 113 14.21 -16.45 -7.06
CA ASP A 113 15.10 -17.60 -7.19
C ASP A 113 15.82 -17.91 -5.87
N GLY A 114 15.29 -17.44 -4.74
CA GLY A 114 15.86 -17.64 -3.43
C GLY A 114 15.86 -19.10 -2.97
N ARG A 115 16.50 -19.37 -1.85
CA ARG A 115 16.59 -20.72 -1.27
C ARG A 115 15.46 -21.03 -0.28
N GLY A 116 14.34 -20.33 -0.41
CA GLY A 116 13.05 -20.69 0.18
C GLY A 116 13.02 -20.86 1.70
N ALA A 117 13.09 -19.78 2.44
CA ALA A 117 12.54 -19.74 3.80
C ALA A 117 10.99 -19.72 3.81
N ALA A 118 10.40 -19.73 2.64
CA ALA A 118 8.97 -19.52 2.43
C ALA A 118 8.08 -20.67 2.94
N GLN A 119 8.61 -21.83 3.20
CA GLN A 119 7.85 -22.94 3.77
C GLN A 119 7.51 -22.74 5.26
N GLU A 120 8.34 -22.01 5.99
CA GLU A 120 8.07 -21.70 7.40
C GLU A 120 7.02 -20.61 7.56
N GLU A 121 6.87 -19.71 6.60
CA GLU A 121 5.94 -18.59 6.67
C GLU A 121 4.50 -18.91 6.29
N LEU A 122 4.28 -19.96 5.53
CA LEU A 122 2.93 -20.49 5.29
C LEU A 122 2.30 -21.06 6.57
N SER A 123 3.12 -21.38 7.57
CA SER A 123 2.69 -22.05 8.80
C SER A 123 2.72 -21.19 10.07
N GLY A 124 3.24 -19.98 10.06
CA GLY A 124 3.35 -19.18 11.30
C GLY A 124 3.54 -17.70 11.11
N THR A 125 2.90 -16.94 11.91
CA THR A 125 3.03 -15.51 12.33
C THR A 125 3.32 -14.40 11.33
N SER A 126 3.86 -14.63 10.14
CA SER A 126 4.03 -13.62 9.08
C SER A 126 2.90 -13.61 8.04
N GLY A 127 1.92 -14.48 8.17
CA GLY A 127 0.88 -14.73 7.17
C GLY A 127 -0.15 -13.62 6.95
N HIS A 128 -0.08 -12.51 7.66
CA HIS A 128 -1.10 -11.45 7.57
C HIS A 128 -1.10 -10.74 6.20
N GLY A 129 0.06 -10.56 5.58
CA GLY A 129 0.16 -9.93 4.26
C GLY A 129 -0.49 -10.77 3.17
N LEU A 130 -0.17 -12.06 3.10
CA LEU A 130 -0.73 -12.97 2.09
C LEU A 130 -2.22 -13.27 2.33
N VAL A 131 -2.68 -13.32 3.59
CA VAL A 131 -4.10 -13.47 3.92
C VAL A 131 -4.89 -12.27 3.39
N GLY A 132 -4.44 -11.05 3.66
CA GLY A 132 -5.09 -9.85 3.15
C GLY A 132 -5.10 -9.77 1.62
N ILE A 133 -4.05 -10.25 0.96
CA ILE A 133 -4.01 -10.33 -0.51
C ILE A 133 -5.00 -11.38 -1.02
N ARG A 134 -5.07 -12.54 -0.40
CA ARG A 134 -6.02 -13.60 -0.78
C ARG A 134 -7.46 -13.10 -0.72
N GLU A 135 -7.83 -12.41 0.35
CA GLU A 135 -9.16 -11.82 0.51
C GLU A 135 -9.45 -10.78 -0.57
N ARG A 136 -8.50 -9.91 -0.88
CA ARG A 136 -8.65 -8.90 -1.94
C ARG A 136 -8.79 -9.53 -3.32
N VAL A 137 -7.96 -10.51 -3.64
CA VAL A 137 -8.03 -11.23 -4.92
C VAL A 137 -9.39 -11.90 -5.07
N ALA A 138 -9.87 -12.58 -4.02
CA ALA A 138 -11.17 -13.24 -4.00
C ALA A 138 -12.34 -12.24 -4.15
N LEU A 139 -12.23 -11.05 -3.54
CA LEU A 139 -13.24 -9.99 -3.65
C LEU A 139 -13.52 -9.57 -5.10
N TYR A 140 -12.51 -9.64 -5.96
CA TYR A 140 -12.63 -9.33 -7.40
C TYR A 140 -12.80 -10.57 -8.27
N GLY A 141 -13.16 -11.69 -7.67
CA GLY A 141 -13.38 -12.95 -8.40
C GLY A 141 -12.08 -13.59 -8.91
N GLY A 142 -10.94 -13.14 -8.41
CA GLY A 142 -9.66 -13.67 -8.80
C GLY A 142 -9.26 -14.94 -8.06
N ILE A 143 -8.19 -15.56 -8.53
CA ILE A 143 -7.59 -16.76 -7.94
C ILE A 143 -6.14 -16.45 -7.59
N LEU A 144 -5.77 -16.72 -6.34
CA LEU A 144 -4.39 -16.61 -5.84
C LEU A 144 -3.74 -17.99 -5.74
N SER A 145 -2.55 -18.10 -6.30
CA SER A 145 -1.66 -19.25 -6.15
C SER A 145 -0.36 -18.82 -5.48
N VAL A 146 0.07 -19.56 -4.49
CA VAL A 146 1.29 -19.28 -3.69
C VAL A 146 2.00 -20.60 -3.45
N GLY A 147 3.29 -20.63 -3.70
CA GLY A 147 4.07 -21.84 -3.42
C GLY A 147 5.50 -21.82 -3.92
N PRO A 148 6.26 -22.85 -3.58
CA PRO A 148 7.63 -23.00 -4.05
C PRO A 148 7.67 -23.31 -5.55
N LEU A 149 8.74 -22.82 -6.21
CA LEU A 149 9.02 -23.16 -7.60
C LEU A 149 9.84 -24.44 -7.70
N ALA A 150 9.57 -25.22 -8.75
CA ALA A 150 10.43 -26.33 -9.12
C ALA A 150 11.84 -25.79 -9.45
N GLY A 151 12.88 -26.32 -8.83
CA GLY A 151 14.25 -25.83 -9.02
C GLY A 151 14.69 -24.75 -8.03
N GLY A 152 13.85 -24.36 -7.09
CA GLY A 152 14.14 -23.38 -6.04
C GLY A 152 13.47 -22.03 -6.28
N GLY A 153 13.19 -21.34 -5.19
CA GLY A 153 12.48 -20.09 -5.20
C GLY A 153 11.01 -20.20 -4.79
N PHE A 154 10.34 -19.07 -4.83
CA PHE A 154 8.97 -18.93 -4.37
C PHE A 154 8.18 -18.05 -5.32
N GLU A 155 6.92 -18.34 -5.51
CA GLU A 155 6.04 -17.58 -6.40
C GLU A 155 4.72 -17.23 -5.72
N VAL A 156 4.29 -16.01 -5.91
CA VAL A 156 2.94 -15.54 -5.62
C VAL A 156 2.33 -15.08 -6.94
N ARG A 157 1.21 -15.64 -7.34
CA ARG A 157 0.55 -15.33 -8.60
C ARG A 157 -0.96 -15.18 -8.41
N ALA A 158 -1.52 -14.16 -9.01
CA ALA A 158 -2.96 -13.99 -9.05
C ALA A 158 -3.47 -13.83 -10.48
N LYS A 159 -4.68 -14.31 -10.72
CA LYS A 159 -5.44 -14.09 -11.96
C LYS A 159 -6.71 -13.36 -11.62
N PHE A 160 -6.95 -12.24 -12.24
CA PHE A 160 -8.15 -11.44 -12.09
C PHE A 160 -8.98 -11.52 -13.37
N PRO A 161 -10.25 -11.93 -13.30
CA PRO A 161 -11.13 -11.87 -14.45
C PRO A 161 -11.42 -10.41 -14.78
N LEU A 162 -11.30 -10.06 -16.05
CA LEU A 162 -11.65 -8.76 -16.57
C LEU A 162 -12.94 -8.88 -17.39
N LYS A 163 -13.94 -8.12 -17.04
CA LYS A 163 -15.18 -8.04 -17.81
C LYS A 163 -14.94 -7.16 -19.02
N ASP A 164 -15.44 -7.59 -20.18
CA ASP A 164 -15.42 -6.77 -21.39
C ASP A 164 -16.28 -5.53 -21.14
N GLY A 165 -15.68 -4.35 -21.26
CA GLY A 165 -16.42 -3.09 -21.38
C GLY A 165 -16.83 -2.38 -20.09
N GLN A 166 -15.86 -2.14 -19.19
CA GLN A 166 -16.00 -1.02 -18.25
C GLN A 166 -14.75 -0.17 -18.28
#